data_c6766eacfa5f206e3fa3be1d4576e0a7
#
_entry.id   c6766eacfa5f206e3fa3be1d4576e0a7
#
_cell.length_a   1.000
_cell.length_b   1.000
_cell.length_c   1.000
_cell.angle_alpha   90.00
_cell.angle_beta   90.00
_cell.angle_gamma   90.00
#
_symmetry.space_group_name_H-M   'P 1'
#
loop_
_entity.id
_entity.type
_entity.pdbx_description
1 polymer ?
#
loop_
_entity_poly.entity_id
_entity_poly.type
_entity_poly.pdbx_seq_one_letter_code
_entity_poly.pdbx_strand_id
1 'polypeptide(L)'
;MKNLTKINNPYNDDKDFDACSIFGMMNVEGKRFSSRDPIKAIANMHERGNGLGGGIAVYGIYPEHKDDYAFHIMYLSRDAKEKTDKLLKEDFTVICDEEIPTREANVRDPPLVWRYFVQPGPRRPENQTEDDYVIEKVMRINTETGKAFVFSSGKDMGVFKGVGFPEDIADFFRLEEYAGYLWTVHGRFPTNSPGWWGGAHPFNILDWTVVHNGELSSYGINRRFLEMYGYKCTMQTDTEVLAYAVDLLMRRQHLPIEIVSKILAAPLWSEIDTMEPKQQQAFRAIRQTYGSLLMNGPFSIIVAHHGEMIGLTDRIKLRPLVAGTKGDILYMSSEESAIRLVSPTLDKFWYPRGGEPVVGKLRNQKKIEILTPAGGE
;
A
#
# COMPACT_ATOMS: atom_id res chain seq x y z
N MET A 1 -17.46 37.52 -16.87
CA MET A 1 -16.55 36.96 -15.84
C MET A 1 -17.39 36.59 -14.65
N LYS A 2 -17.56 35.30 -14.35
CA LYS A 2 -18.29 34.84 -13.17
C LYS A 2 -17.42 35.17 -11.96
N ASN A 3 -17.99 35.87 -10.98
CA ASN A 3 -17.38 36.07 -9.67
C ASN A 3 -17.04 34.70 -9.10
N LEU A 4 -15.76 34.35 -9.07
CA LEU A 4 -15.28 33.30 -8.23
C LEU A 4 -15.64 33.70 -6.79
N THR A 5 -16.55 32.96 -6.18
CA THR A 5 -16.89 33.12 -4.77
C THR A 5 -15.59 33.11 -4.00
N LYS A 6 -15.35 34.17 -3.21
CA LYS A 6 -14.19 34.20 -2.30
C LYS A 6 -14.23 32.94 -1.46
N ILE A 7 -13.27 32.04 -1.69
CA ILE A 7 -13.02 30.91 -0.81
C ILE A 7 -12.69 31.52 0.55
N ASN A 8 -13.44 31.16 1.57
CA ASN A 8 -13.16 31.62 2.92
C ASN A 8 -11.91 30.88 3.41
N ASN A 9 -10.75 31.43 3.08
CA ASN A 9 -9.46 30.92 3.50
C ASN A 9 -9.11 31.55 4.86
N PRO A 10 -9.21 30.81 5.97
CA PRO A 10 -8.96 31.33 7.31
C PRO A 10 -7.51 31.80 7.52
N TYR A 11 -6.58 31.33 6.67
CA TYR A 11 -5.16 31.68 6.74
C TYR A 11 -4.81 32.90 5.89
N ASN A 12 -5.74 33.39 5.07
CA ASN A 12 -5.57 34.51 4.15
C ASN A 12 -4.32 34.40 3.25
N ASP A 13 -4.01 33.14 2.85
CA ASP A 13 -2.99 32.79 1.88
C ASP A 13 -3.64 32.30 0.58
N ASP A 14 -2.88 32.25 -0.51
CA ASP A 14 -3.35 31.77 -1.83
C ASP A 14 -3.09 30.26 -2.00
N LYS A 15 -2.90 29.51 -0.91
CA LYS A 15 -2.52 28.11 -0.93
C LYS A 15 -3.74 27.22 -1.09
N ASP A 16 -3.82 26.52 -2.21
CA ASP A 16 -4.76 25.41 -2.39
C ASP A 16 -4.21 24.14 -1.74
N PHE A 17 -4.97 23.58 -0.79
CA PHE A 17 -4.67 22.31 -0.12
C PHE A 17 -5.28 21.18 -0.95
N ASP A 18 -4.48 20.52 -1.80
CA ASP A 18 -5.02 19.60 -2.80
C ASP A 18 -4.15 18.35 -3.07
N ALA A 19 -3.45 17.85 -2.10
CA ALA A 19 -2.58 16.72 -2.32
C ALA A 19 -2.67 15.67 -1.22
N CYS A 20 -2.58 14.38 -1.59
CA CYS A 20 -2.35 13.33 -0.62
C CYS A 20 -1.01 13.49 0.10
N SER A 21 -0.88 12.89 1.26
CA SER A 21 0.38 12.74 1.99
C SER A 21 0.71 11.27 2.22
N ILE A 22 1.98 10.90 2.06
CA ILE A 22 2.50 9.57 2.38
C ILE A 22 3.69 9.67 3.30
N PHE A 23 3.79 8.71 4.22
CA PHE A 23 4.92 8.55 5.11
C PHE A 23 5.23 7.07 5.32
N GLY A 24 6.51 6.71 5.36
CA GLY A 24 6.99 5.36 5.68
C GLY A 24 8.15 5.42 6.65
N MET A 25 8.17 4.49 7.61
CA MET A 25 9.24 4.35 8.59
C MET A 25 9.50 2.87 8.85
N MET A 26 10.77 2.44 8.69
CA MET A 26 11.17 1.05 8.84
C MET A 26 12.44 0.95 9.67
N ASN A 27 12.43 0.09 10.69
CA ASN A 27 13.64 -0.35 11.36
C ASN A 27 14.21 -1.58 10.62
N VAL A 28 15.37 -1.43 9.98
CA VAL A 28 15.98 -2.49 9.16
C VAL A 28 16.59 -3.64 9.96
N GLU A 29 16.68 -3.52 11.29
CA GLU A 29 17.02 -4.63 12.20
C GLU A 29 15.78 -5.37 12.73
N GLY A 30 14.57 -4.99 12.29
CA GLY A 30 13.33 -5.61 12.71
C GLY A 30 12.88 -5.25 14.13
N LYS A 31 13.48 -4.25 14.76
CA LYS A 31 13.06 -3.79 16.09
C LYS A 31 11.71 -3.10 15.99
N ARG A 32 10.76 -3.56 16.79
CA ARG A 32 9.40 -3.02 16.83
C ARG A 32 9.37 -1.71 17.61
N PHE A 33 8.61 -0.75 17.11
CA PHE A 33 8.38 0.56 17.75
C PHE A 33 6.90 0.95 17.63
N SER A 34 6.46 1.91 18.46
CA SER A 34 5.06 2.34 18.52
C SER A 34 4.64 3.20 17.33
N SER A 35 3.34 3.43 17.19
CA SER A 35 2.74 4.31 16.17
C SER A 35 3.10 5.80 16.34
N ARG A 36 3.63 6.21 17.49
CA ARG A 36 3.81 7.62 17.88
C ARG A 36 4.52 8.47 16.81
N ASP A 37 5.68 8.02 16.34
CA ASP A 37 6.49 8.80 15.41
C ASP A 37 5.89 8.79 13.99
N PRO A 38 5.44 7.64 13.42
CA PRO A 38 4.71 7.65 12.15
C PRO A 38 3.47 8.54 12.14
N ILE A 39 2.66 8.52 13.20
CA ILE A 39 1.45 9.35 13.30
C ILE A 39 1.81 10.82 13.48
N LYS A 40 2.81 11.14 14.31
CA LYS A 40 3.31 12.51 14.46
C LYS A 40 3.83 13.07 13.13
N ALA A 41 4.52 12.27 12.35
CA ALA A 41 5.06 12.67 11.06
C ALA A 41 3.96 12.95 10.02
N ILE A 42 2.94 12.08 9.93
CA ILE A 42 1.86 12.30 8.97
C ILE A 42 0.96 13.48 9.38
N ALA A 43 0.72 13.68 10.67
CA ALA A 43 -0.04 14.82 11.18
C ALA A 43 0.63 16.17 10.87
N ASN A 44 1.95 16.21 10.70
CA ASN A 44 2.66 17.42 10.20
C ASN A 44 2.25 17.81 8.77
N MET A 45 1.68 16.86 8.02
CA MET A 45 1.18 17.07 6.66
C MET A 45 -0.37 17.11 6.61
N HIS A 46 -1.03 17.39 7.73
CA HIS A 46 -2.49 17.46 7.87
C HIS A 46 -3.16 18.30 6.77
N GLU A 47 -2.60 19.49 6.53
CA GLU A 47 -3.12 20.46 5.56
C GLU A 47 -3.06 19.98 4.08
N ARG A 48 -2.39 18.86 3.80
CA ARG A 48 -2.42 18.24 2.48
C ARG A 48 -3.68 17.41 2.26
N GLY A 49 -4.28 16.89 3.34
CA GLY A 49 -5.50 16.10 3.31
C GLY A 49 -6.77 16.92 3.49
N ASN A 50 -7.92 16.29 3.33
CA ASN A 50 -9.23 16.91 3.59
C ASN A 50 -10.13 16.06 4.50
N GLY A 51 -9.57 15.04 5.17
CA GLY A 51 -10.30 14.15 6.08
C GLY A 51 -11.27 13.17 5.38
N LEU A 52 -11.22 13.05 4.04
CA LEU A 52 -12.05 12.10 3.30
C LEU A 52 -11.37 10.74 3.10
N GLY A 53 -10.38 10.44 3.93
CA GLY A 53 -9.72 9.15 4.04
C GLY A 53 -8.35 9.24 4.66
N GLY A 54 -8.01 8.25 5.45
CA GLY A 54 -6.71 8.06 6.05
C GLY A 54 -6.48 6.59 6.36
N GLY A 55 -5.23 6.23 6.59
CA GLY A 55 -4.94 4.88 7.07
C GLY A 55 -3.47 4.55 7.18
N ILE A 56 -3.24 3.41 7.79
CA ILE A 56 -1.96 2.93 8.26
C ILE A 56 -1.84 1.44 7.92
N ALA A 57 -0.66 1.01 7.46
CA ALA A 57 -0.28 -0.40 7.46
C ALA A 57 0.92 -0.61 8.39
N VAL A 58 0.91 -1.74 9.10
CA VAL A 58 1.90 -2.09 10.12
C VAL A 58 2.34 -3.53 9.91
N TYR A 59 3.64 -3.79 10.04
CA TYR A 59 4.25 -5.11 9.93
C TYR A 59 4.98 -5.51 11.21
N GLY A 60 4.93 -6.81 11.56
CA GLY A 60 5.41 -7.31 12.83
C GLY A 60 4.45 -7.03 13.99
N ILE A 61 3.17 -6.94 13.70
CA ILE A 61 2.13 -6.49 14.65
C ILE A 61 1.51 -7.66 15.42
N TYR A 62 1.49 -8.87 14.84
CA TYR A 62 0.84 -10.06 15.40
C TYR A 62 1.83 -11.21 15.64
N PRO A 63 2.81 -11.07 16.54
CA PRO A 63 3.88 -12.06 16.73
C PRO A 63 3.36 -13.44 17.17
N GLU A 64 2.21 -13.50 17.85
CA GLU A 64 1.57 -14.77 18.27
C GLU A 64 0.82 -15.45 17.13
N HIS A 65 0.48 -14.70 16.07
CA HIS A 65 -0.21 -15.14 14.85
C HIS A 65 0.61 -14.88 13.59
N LYS A 66 1.95 -14.89 13.70
CA LYS A 66 2.85 -14.53 12.59
C LYS A 66 2.73 -15.46 11.37
N ASP A 67 2.27 -16.69 11.58
CA ASP A 67 2.12 -17.71 10.55
C ASP A 67 0.68 -17.81 10.02
N ASP A 68 -0.27 -17.10 10.66
CA ASP A 68 -1.67 -17.05 10.27
C ASP A 68 -1.94 -15.84 9.37
N TYR A 69 -2.86 -15.97 8.43
CA TYR A 69 -3.35 -14.83 7.65
C TYR A 69 -4.29 -13.99 8.52
N ALA A 70 -3.94 -12.71 8.73
CA ALA A 70 -4.75 -11.76 9.48
C ALA A 70 -5.71 -11.02 8.53
N PHE A 71 -6.96 -11.47 8.47
CA PHE A 71 -7.99 -10.79 7.69
C PHE A 71 -8.64 -9.70 8.53
N HIS A 72 -8.51 -8.44 8.07
CA HIS A 72 -9.37 -7.36 8.55
C HIS A 72 -10.49 -7.15 7.54
N ILE A 73 -11.72 -7.24 8.01
CA ILE A 73 -12.92 -7.15 7.18
C ILE A 73 -13.83 -6.06 7.70
N MET A 74 -14.25 -5.17 6.83
CA MET A 74 -15.31 -4.21 7.13
C MET A 74 -16.65 -4.72 6.62
N TYR A 75 -17.68 -4.53 7.42
CA TYR A 75 -19.04 -4.95 7.11
C TYR A 75 -19.99 -3.76 7.12
N LEU A 76 -20.67 -3.54 6.00
CA LEU A 76 -21.69 -2.50 5.87
C LEU A 76 -23.10 -3.02 6.27
N SER A 77 -23.22 -4.30 6.64
CA SER A 77 -24.43 -4.90 7.20
C SER A 77 -24.13 -6.17 7.97
N ARG A 78 -24.99 -6.52 8.94
CA ARG A 78 -24.87 -7.78 9.71
C ARG A 78 -25.05 -9.03 8.83
N ASP A 79 -25.97 -8.99 7.86
CA ASP A 79 -26.17 -10.08 6.88
C ASP A 79 -24.89 -10.38 6.08
N ALA A 80 -24.12 -9.34 5.70
CA ALA A 80 -22.84 -9.54 5.04
C ALA A 80 -21.81 -10.25 5.94
N LYS A 81 -21.82 -9.96 7.27
CA LYS A 81 -20.97 -10.67 8.22
C LYS A 81 -21.34 -12.14 8.30
N GLU A 82 -22.63 -12.46 8.48
CA GLU A 82 -23.09 -13.84 8.56
C GLU A 82 -22.76 -14.66 7.31
N LYS A 83 -22.89 -14.05 6.13
CA LYS A 83 -22.48 -14.68 4.86
C LYS A 83 -20.98 -14.92 4.80
N THR A 84 -20.18 -13.93 5.21
CA THR A 84 -18.74 -14.04 5.23
C THR A 84 -18.26 -15.09 6.24
N ASP A 85 -18.85 -15.16 7.43
CA ASP A 85 -18.53 -16.18 8.44
C ASP A 85 -18.75 -17.60 7.91
N LYS A 86 -19.78 -17.81 7.09
CA LYS A 86 -20.01 -19.11 6.41
C LYS A 86 -18.92 -19.41 5.40
N LEU A 87 -18.57 -18.44 4.54
CA LEU A 87 -17.52 -18.61 3.55
C LEU A 87 -16.16 -18.89 4.22
N LEU A 88 -15.83 -18.15 5.28
CA LEU A 88 -14.58 -18.36 6.02
C LEU A 88 -14.52 -19.76 6.64
N LYS A 89 -15.59 -20.24 7.29
CA LYS A 89 -15.66 -21.60 7.85
C LYS A 89 -15.61 -22.70 6.80
N GLU A 90 -16.05 -22.43 5.58
CA GLU A 90 -15.98 -23.38 4.46
C GLU A 90 -14.58 -23.49 3.86
N ASP A 91 -13.90 -22.37 3.72
CA ASP A 91 -12.67 -22.26 2.96
C ASP A 91 -11.40 -22.23 3.84
N PHE A 92 -11.55 -21.89 5.14
CA PHE A 92 -10.43 -21.71 6.06
C PHE A 92 -10.64 -22.46 7.38
N THR A 93 -9.53 -22.75 8.06
CA THR A 93 -9.51 -23.02 9.50
C THR A 93 -9.39 -21.69 10.22
N VAL A 94 -10.44 -21.26 10.89
CA VAL A 94 -10.44 -20.04 11.71
C VAL A 94 -9.80 -20.37 13.06
N ILE A 95 -8.65 -19.78 13.35
CA ILE A 95 -7.91 -19.96 14.61
C ILE A 95 -8.56 -19.16 15.71
N CYS A 96 -8.80 -17.87 15.47
CA CYS A 96 -9.62 -17.01 16.33
C CYS A 96 -10.19 -15.84 15.51
N ASP A 97 -11.22 -15.21 16.04
CA ASP A 97 -11.83 -14.03 15.48
C ASP A 97 -12.35 -13.09 16.57
N GLU A 98 -12.34 -11.78 16.29
CA GLU A 98 -12.80 -10.77 17.23
C GLU A 98 -13.19 -9.49 16.51
N GLU A 99 -14.02 -8.67 17.14
CA GLU A 99 -14.19 -7.29 16.73
C GLU A 99 -12.86 -6.54 16.94
N ILE A 100 -12.39 -5.80 15.92
CA ILE A 100 -11.17 -5.00 16.08
C ILE A 100 -11.43 -3.94 17.15
N PRO A 101 -10.59 -3.85 18.21
CA PRO A 101 -10.78 -2.86 19.26
C PRO A 101 -10.77 -1.43 18.71
N THR A 102 -11.83 -0.69 18.99
CA THR A 102 -12.00 0.70 18.56
C THR A 102 -12.41 1.58 19.74
N ARG A 103 -12.34 2.90 19.53
CA ARG A 103 -12.93 3.89 20.44
C ARG A 103 -13.56 5.02 19.65
N GLU A 104 -14.35 5.87 20.34
CA GLU A 104 -14.89 7.07 19.73
C GLU A 104 -13.76 8.02 19.31
N ALA A 105 -13.77 8.45 18.05
CA ALA A 105 -12.80 9.37 17.46
C ALA A 105 -13.46 10.15 16.32
N ASN A 106 -12.76 11.14 15.76
CA ASN A 106 -13.27 11.98 14.67
C ASN A 106 -13.23 11.27 13.30
N VAL A 107 -13.97 10.15 13.21
CA VAL A 107 -14.14 9.37 11.97
C VAL A 107 -15.60 9.39 11.53
N ARG A 108 -15.86 9.26 10.21
CA ARG A 108 -17.22 9.34 9.66
C ARG A 108 -17.76 7.95 9.37
N ASP A 109 -19.00 7.70 9.84
CA ASP A 109 -19.81 6.52 9.53
C ASP A 109 -19.01 5.20 9.62
N PRO A 110 -18.43 4.85 10.78
CA PRO A 110 -17.60 3.67 10.92
C PRO A 110 -18.44 2.39 10.70
N PRO A 111 -17.99 1.48 9.81
CA PRO A 111 -18.61 0.18 9.64
C PRO A 111 -18.26 -0.73 10.82
N LEU A 112 -18.93 -1.88 10.92
CA LEU A 112 -18.45 -2.96 11.77
C LEU A 112 -17.12 -3.48 11.21
N VAL A 113 -16.08 -3.54 12.03
CA VAL A 113 -14.75 -4.02 11.66
C VAL A 113 -14.37 -5.25 12.47
N TRP A 114 -13.94 -6.30 11.78
CA TRP A 114 -13.67 -7.59 12.39
C TRP A 114 -12.34 -8.14 11.94
N ARG A 115 -11.62 -8.83 12.83
CA ARG A 115 -10.35 -9.49 12.54
C ARG A 115 -10.51 -10.99 12.69
N TYR A 116 -9.96 -11.74 11.71
CA TYR A 116 -9.87 -13.19 11.74
C TYR A 116 -8.41 -13.59 11.53
N PHE A 117 -7.93 -14.54 12.33
CA PHE A 117 -6.69 -15.23 12.06
C PHE A 117 -7.04 -16.58 11.46
N VAL A 118 -6.59 -16.82 10.23
CA VAL A 118 -7.02 -17.97 9.45
C VAL A 118 -5.85 -18.69 8.79
N GLN A 119 -6.02 -20.00 8.59
CA GLN A 119 -5.14 -20.82 7.76
C GLN A 119 -5.97 -21.43 6.61
N PRO A 120 -5.39 -21.66 5.42
CA PRO A 120 -6.07 -22.33 4.32
C PRO A 120 -6.66 -23.67 4.77
N GLY A 121 -7.94 -23.88 4.49
CA GLY A 121 -8.67 -25.08 4.87
C GLY A 121 -8.41 -26.28 3.93
N PRO A 122 -8.98 -27.44 4.24
CA PRO A 122 -8.78 -28.67 3.47
C PRO A 122 -9.35 -28.62 2.05
N ARG A 123 -10.15 -27.62 1.72
CA ARG A 123 -10.69 -27.43 0.35
C ARG A 123 -9.68 -26.81 -0.61
N ARG A 124 -8.49 -26.38 -0.14
CA ARG A 124 -7.46 -25.87 -1.03
C ARG A 124 -6.96 -26.97 -1.97
N PRO A 125 -6.99 -26.75 -3.29
CA PRO A 125 -6.44 -27.71 -4.26
C PRO A 125 -4.92 -27.91 -4.05
N GLU A 126 -4.44 -29.13 -4.16
CA GLU A 126 -3.02 -29.46 -3.96
C GLU A 126 -2.07 -28.71 -4.91
N ASN A 127 -2.55 -28.40 -6.12
CA ASN A 127 -1.78 -27.69 -7.15
C ASN A 127 -1.87 -26.15 -7.03
N GLN A 128 -2.57 -25.60 -6.02
CA GLN A 128 -2.67 -24.17 -5.76
C GLN A 128 -1.84 -23.77 -4.55
N THR A 129 -1.06 -22.70 -4.69
CA THR A 129 -0.31 -22.14 -3.53
C THR A 129 -1.27 -21.59 -2.48
N GLU A 130 -0.84 -21.50 -1.23
CA GLU A 130 -1.65 -20.89 -0.16
C GLU A 130 -2.02 -19.46 -0.50
N ASP A 131 -1.05 -18.67 -0.97
CA ASP A 131 -1.25 -17.27 -1.32
C ASP A 131 -2.28 -17.09 -2.44
N ASP A 132 -2.19 -17.88 -3.52
CA ASP A 132 -3.15 -17.78 -4.62
C ASP A 132 -4.56 -18.21 -4.18
N TYR A 133 -4.65 -19.21 -3.28
CA TYR A 133 -5.92 -19.60 -2.67
C TYR A 133 -6.50 -18.47 -1.82
N VAL A 134 -5.71 -17.85 -0.96
CA VAL A 134 -6.13 -16.72 -0.13
C VAL A 134 -6.61 -15.56 -1.01
N ILE A 135 -5.87 -15.20 -2.06
CA ILE A 135 -6.27 -14.14 -3.00
C ILE A 135 -7.62 -14.47 -3.64
N GLU A 136 -7.82 -15.70 -4.12
CA GLU A 136 -9.10 -16.13 -4.72
C GLU A 136 -10.27 -15.93 -3.74
N LYS A 137 -10.07 -16.32 -2.46
CA LYS A 137 -11.13 -16.19 -1.44
C LYS A 137 -11.37 -14.75 -1.01
N VAL A 138 -10.33 -13.93 -0.91
CA VAL A 138 -10.46 -12.48 -0.69
C VAL A 138 -11.26 -11.82 -1.82
N MET A 139 -10.94 -12.13 -3.09
CA MET A 139 -11.68 -11.63 -4.26
C MET A 139 -13.14 -12.10 -4.23
N ARG A 140 -13.39 -13.33 -3.81
CA ARG A 140 -14.73 -13.89 -3.66
C ARG A 140 -15.54 -13.15 -2.60
N ILE A 141 -14.98 -12.94 -1.40
CA ILE A 141 -15.64 -12.17 -0.34
C ILE A 141 -16.00 -10.77 -0.83
N ASN A 142 -15.05 -10.07 -1.45
CA ASN A 142 -15.25 -8.69 -1.91
C ASN A 142 -16.29 -8.57 -3.05
N THR A 143 -16.59 -9.65 -3.78
CA THR A 143 -17.54 -9.62 -4.90
C THR A 143 -18.88 -10.25 -4.61
N GLU A 144 -18.94 -11.33 -3.83
CA GLU A 144 -20.15 -12.15 -3.66
C GLU A 144 -20.98 -11.76 -2.43
N THR A 145 -20.38 -11.18 -1.39
CA THR A 145 -21.10 -10.80 -0.17
C THR A 145 -21.87 -9.49 -0.29
N GLY A 146 -21.49 -8.65 -1.25
CA GLY A 146 -22.13 -7.38 -1.61
C GLY A 146 -21.86 -6.21 -0.65
N LYS A 147 -21.52 -6.48 0.61
CA LYS A 147 -21.31 -5.46 1.65
C LYS A 147 -20.23 -5.83 2.67
N ALA A 148 -19.35 -6.78 2.35
CA ALA A 148 -18.15 -7.09 3.12
C ALA A 148 -16.92 -6.84 2.25
N PHE A 149 -15.89 -6.23 2.82
CA PHE A 149 -14.66 -5.90 2.12
C PHE A 149 -13.46 -6.25 3.00
N VAL A 150 -12.63 -7.17 2.50
CA VAL A 150 -11.33 -7.49 3.11
C VAL A 150 -10.37 -6.36 2.77
N PHE A 151 -9.85 -5.69 3.78
CA PHE A 151 -8.90 -4.57 3.60
C PHE A 151 -7.52 -4.86 4.17
N SER A 152 -7.31 -6.02 4.80
CA SER A 152 -6.03 -6.60 5.18
C SER A 152 -6.10 -8.11 5.07
N SER A 153 -5.06 -8.77 4.56
CA SER A 153 -5.08 -10.22 4.32
C SER A 153 -3.70 -10.90 4.41
N GLY A 154 -2.68 -10.20 4.92
CA GLY A 154 -1.33 -10.73 5.05
C GLY A 154 -1.06 -11.42 6.39
N LYS A 155 0.13 -12.03 6.51
CA LYS A 155 0.64 -12.61 7.76
C LYS A 155 1.42 -11.58 8.55
N ASP A 156 1.32 -11.61 9.88
CA ASP A 156 2.02 -10.69 10.82
C ASP A 156 1.97 -9.22 10.41
N MET A 157 0.83 -8.79 9.85
CA MET A 157 0.61 -7.42 9.43
C MET A 157 -0.86 -7.03 9.56
N GLY A 158 -1.14 -5.74 9.59
CA GLY A 158 -2.49 -5.21 9.61
C GLY A 158 -2.60 -3.87 8.89
N VAL A 159 -3.70 -3.69 8.18
CA VAL A 159 -4.12 -2.39 7.63
C VAL A 159 -5.24 -1.84 8.50
N PHE A 160 -5.20 -0.55 8.79
CA PHE A 160 -6.20 0.20 9.53
C PHE A 160 -6.51 1.45 8.72
N LYS A 161 -7.73 1.60 8.24
CA LYS A 161 -8.11 2.70 7.36
C LYS A 161 -9.57 3.09 7.51
N GLY A 162 -9.90 4.30 7.09
CA GLY A 162 -11.26 4.80 7.19
C GLY A 162 -11.43 6.22 6.66
N VAL A 163 -12.59 6.81 6.93
CA VAL A 163 -12.92 8.19 6.57
C VAL A 163 -12.66 9.10 7.75
N GLY A 164 -11.54 9.78 7.73
CA GLY A 164 -10.98 10.66 8.75
C GLY A 164 -9.54 11.04 8.35
N PHE A 165 -8.90 11.90 9.11
CA PHE A 165 -7.46 12.11 9.00
C PHE A 165 -6.68 10.90 9.53
N PRO A 166 -5.43 10.66 9.10
CA PRO A 166 -4.67 9.51 9.57
C PRO A 166 -4.51 9.42 11.09
N GLU A 167 -4.35 10.55 11.77
CA GLU A 167 -4.27 10.65 13.23
C GLU A 167 -5.60 10.26 13.89
N ASP A 168 -6.74 10.63 13.33
CA ASP A 168 -8.06 10.23 13.83
C ASP A 168 -8.30 8.73 13.62
N ILE A 169 -7.84 8.17 12.49
CA ILE A 169 -7.89 6.73 12.22
C ILE A 169 -7.01 5.96 13.20
N ALA A 170 -5.81 6.48 13.50
CA ALA A 170 -4.93 5.87 14.48
C ALA A 170 -5.55 5.88 15.88
N ASP A 171 -6.22 6.96 16.25
CA ASP A 171 -6.94 7.08 17.51
C ASP A 171 -8.14 6.13 17.57
N PHE A 172 -8.96 6.08 16.51
CA PHE A 172 -10.10 5.18 16.40
C PHE A 172 -9.71 3.71 16.61
N PHE A 173 -8.64 3.24 15.99
CA PHE A 173 -8.14 1.87 16.09
C PHE A 173 -7.17 1.64 17.25
N ARG A 174 -6.97 2.61 18.14
CA ARG A 174 -6.12 2.50 19.33
C ARG A 174 -4.67 2.07 18.98
N LEU A 175 -4.10 2.64 17.90
CA LEU A 175 -2.83 2.17 17.37
C LEU A 175 -1.63 2.44 18.28
N GLU A 176 -1.77 3.24 19.32
CA GLU A 176 -0.76 3.40 20.37
C GLU A 176 -0.51 2.11 21.19
N GLU A 177 -1.45 1.16 21.15
CA GLU A 177 -1.34 -0.14 21.83
C GLU A 177 -0.53 -1.16 21.01
N TYR A 178 -0.24 -0.84 19.74
CA TYR A 178 0.46 -1.73 18.83
C TYR A 178 1.92 -1.30 18.65
N ALA A 179 2.75 -2.27 18.30
CA ALA A 179 4.13 -2.04 17.89
C ALA A 179 4.45 -2.88 16.64
N GLY A 180 5.20 -2.29 15.70
CA GLY A 180 5.64 -2.94 14.48
C GLY A 180 7.02 -2.42 14.06
N TYR A 181 7.71 -3.13 13.18
CA TYR A 181 9.03 -2.72 12.69
C TYR A 181 8.96 -1.88 11.42
N LEU A 182 7.82 -1.87 10.73
CA LEU A 182 7.56 -1.09 9.54
C LEU A 182 6.15 -0.53 9.58
N TRP A 183 6.03 0.76 9.30
CA TRP A 183 4.80 1.53 9.26
C TRP A 183 4.72 2.32 7.95
N THR A 184 3.60 2.24 7.23
CA THR A 184 3.26 3.14 6.13
C THR A 184 1.95 3.85 6.44
N VAL A 185 1.90 5.16 6.19
CA VAL A 185 0.76 6.01 6.55
C VAL A 185 0.36 6.87 5.36
N HIS A 186 -0.94 7.11 5.23
CA HIS A 186 -1.51 7.88 4.14
C HIS A 186 -2.58 8.85 4.64
N GLY A 187 -2.49 10.11 4.25
CA GLY A 187 -3.54 11.13 4.33
C GLY A 187 -4.10 11.40 2.94
N ARG A 188 -5.41 11.22 2.77
CA ARG A 188 -6.06 11.24 1.46
C ARG A 188 -6.62 12.62 1.14
N PHE A 189 -6.49 12.99 -0.14
CA PHE A 189 -7.27 14.02 -0.80
C PHE A 189 -7.88 13.42 -2.07
N PRO A 190 -9.10 12.85 -2.03
CA PRO A 190 -9.71 12.22 -3.21
C PRO A 190 -10.13 13.30 -4.23
N THR A 191 -9.73 13.11 -5.48
CA THR A 191 -10.06 13.98 -6.59
C THR A 191 -11.20 13.42 -7.45
N ASN A 192 -11.12 12.14 -7.83
CA ASN A 192 -12.04 11.48 -8.75
C ASN A 192 -12.82 10.31 -8.14
N SER A 193 -12.69 10.05 -6.86
CA SER A 193 -13.38 8.95 -6.17
C SER A 193 -14.03 9.43 -4.88
N PRO A 194 -15.18 8.85 -4.49
CA PRO A 194 -15.87 9.24 -3.26
C PRO A 194 -15.01 8.96 -2.03
N GLY A 195 -15.18 9.77 -0.98
CA GLY A 195 -14.64 9.47 0.34
C GLY A 195 -15.47 8.37 1.00
N TRP A 196 -14.96 7.15 1.03
CA TRP A 196 -15.57 6.02 1.72
C TRP A 196 -14.50 5.07 2.28
N TRP A 197 -14.88 4.24 3.25
CA TRP A 197 -13.94 3.40 3.99
C TRP A 197 -13.11 2.48 3.10
N GLY A 198 -13.72 1.79 2.13
CA GLY A 198 -13.00 0.92 1.21
C GLY A 198 -12.03 1.65 0.27
N GLY A 199 -12.35 2.90 -0.08
CA GLY A 199 -11.51 3.73 -0.96
C GLY A 199 -10.34 4.41 -0.24
N ALA A 200 -10.26 4.36 1.10
CA ALA A 200 -9.12 4.87 1.84
C ALA A 200 -7.87 3.97 1.62
N HIS A 201 -6.69 4.57 1.77
CA HIS A 201 -5.41 3.85 1.68
C HIS A 201 -4.92 3.45 3.09
N PRO A 202 -4.01 2.48 3.23
CA PRO A 202 -3.35 1.66 2.21
C PRO A 202 -4.28 0.68 1.50
N PHE A 203 -3.95 0.32 0.25
CA PHE A 203 -4.51 -0.86 -0.42
C PHE A 203 -3.63 -2.06 -0.13
N ASN A 204 -4.28 -3.23 0.02
CA ASN A 204 -3.63 -4.46 0.44
C ASN A 204 -4.06 -5.66 -0.41
N ILE A 205 -3.12 -6.55 -0.64
CA ILE A 205 -3.34 -7.93 -1.05
C ILE A 205 -2.23 -8.80 -0.46
N LEU A 206 -2.57 -9.84 0.30
CA LEU A 206 -1.63 -10.58 1.14
C LEU A 206 -0.84 -9.61 2.03
N ASP A 207 0.49 -9.77 2.11
CA ASP A 207 1.37 -8.85 2.83
C ASP A 207 1.79 -7.61 2.02
N TRP A 208 1.40 -7.49 0.74
CA TRP A 208 1.66 -6.30 -0.07
C TRP A 208 0.72 -5.16 0.29
N THR A 209 1.28 -3.99 0.60
CA THR A 209 0.52 -2.75 0.79
C THR A 209 1.07 -1.63 -0.06
N VAL A 210 0.18 -0.74 -0.51
CA VAL A 210 0.54 0.45 -1.28
C VAL A 210 -0.16 1.67 -0.72
N VAL A 211 0.61 2.71 -0.43
CA VAL A 211 0.13 4.08 -0.24
C VAL A 211 0.53 4.92 -1.44
N HIS A 212 -0.37 5.79 -1.91
CA HIS A 212 -0.22 6.49 -3.18
C HIS A 212 -0.60 7.97 -3.03
N ASN A 213 0.29 8.83 -3.45
CA ASN A 213 0.04 10.25 -3.68
C ASN A 213 0.12 10.53 -5.17
N GLY A 214 -1.01 10.71 -5.82
CA GLY A 214 -1.07 10.96 -7.26
C GLY A 214 -2.39 10.57 -7.89
N GLU A 215 -2.39 10.49 -9.20
CA GLU A 215 -3.53 10.18 -10.05
C GLU A 215 -3.06 9.46 -11.32
N LEU A 216 -3.66 8.31 -11.66
CA LEU A 216 -3.28 7.52 -12.82
C LEU A 216 -4.34 7.58 -13.92
N SER A 217 -4.02 8.27 -15.02
CA SER A 217 -4.87 8.32 -16.22
C SER A 217 -4.95 6.94 -16.93
N SER A 218 -4.03 6.04 -16.63
CA SER A 218 -3.97 4.69 -17.20
C SER A 218 -4.84 3.66 -16.46
N TYR A 219 -5.60 4.04 -15.43
CA TYR A 219 -6.41 3.15 -14.60
C TYR A 219 -7.19 2.10 -15.40
N GLY A 220 -7.92 2.51 -16.44
CA GLY A 220 -8.78 1.59 -17.20
C GLY A 220 -8.02 0.50 -17.95
N ILE A 221 -6.84 0.79 -18.51
CA ILE A 221 -6.02 -0.21 -19.19
C ILE A 221 -5.30 -1.12 -18.21
N ASN A 222 -4.77 -0.54 -17.13
CA ASN A 222 -4.10 -1.30 -16.08
C ASN A 222 -5.05 -2.31 -15.43
N ARG A 223 -6.27 -1.86 -15.08
CA ARG A 223 -7.33 -2.72 -14.54
C ARG A 223 -7.65 -3.90 -15.45
N ARG A 224 -7.94 -3.64 -16.75
CA ARG A 224 -8.27 -4.70 -17.71
C ARG A 224 -7.13 -5.71 -17.87
N PHE A 225 -5.87 -5.25 -17.83
CA PHE A 225 -4.74 -6.15 -17.87
C PHE A 225 -4.69 -7.08 -16.65
N LEU A 226 -4.91 -6.55 -15.44
CA LEU A 226 -4.92 -7.34 -14.21
C LEU A 226 -6.11 -8.30 -14.14
N GLU A 227 -7.27 -7.91 -14.67
CA GLU A 227 -8.45 -8.79 -14.78
C GLU A 227 -8.17 -10.07 -15.60
N MET A 228 -7.26 -10.01 -16.59
CA MET A 228 -6.82 -11.20 -17.34
C MET A 228 -6.05 -12.21 -16.49
N TYR A 229 -5.47 -11.76 -15.37
CA TYR A 229 -4.76 -12.60 -14.39
C TYR A 229 -5.62 -12.99 -13.18
N GLY A 230 -6.94 -12.68 -13.24
CA GLY A 230 -7.91 -13.06 -12.21
C GLY A 230 -8.11 -12.06 -11.07
N TYR A 231 -7.42 -10.91 -11.09
CA TYR A 231 -7.68 -9.85 -10.10
C TYR A 231 -9.01 -9.15 -10.37
N LYS A 232 -9.73 -8.77 -9.31
CA LYS A 232 -11.00 -8.04 -9.40
C LYS A 232 -10.90 -6.74 -8.63
N CYS A 233 -10.87 -5.63 -9.36
CA CYS A 233 -10.78 -4.28 -8.77
C CYS A 233 -12.18 -3.83 -8.34
N THR A 234 -12.50 -3.99 -7.06
CA THR A 234 -13.82 -3.72 -6.48
C THR A 234 -13.91 -2.36 -5.80
N MET A 235 -12.79 -1.79 -5.38
CA MET A 235 -12.73 -0.52 -4.65
C MET A 235 -12.71 0.70 -5.57
N GLN A 236 -12.58 0.49 -6.89
CA GLN A 236 -12.66 1.50 -7.94
C GLN A 236 -11.65 2.66 -7.79
N THR A 237 -10.44 2.35 -7.36
CA THR A 237 -9.34 3.30 -7.26
C THR A 237 -8.11 2.82 -8.03
N ASP A 238 -7.30 3.75 -8.49
CA ASP A 238 -6.04 3.48 -9.17
C ASP A 238 -4.99 2.84 -8.23
N THR A 239 -5.09 3.09 -6.93
CA THR A 239 -4.16 2.50 -5.95
C THR A 239 -4.44 1.01 -5.71
N GLU A 240 -5.68 0.56 -5.82
CA GLU A 240 -6.01 -0.88 -5.84
C GLU A 240 -5.30 -1.60 -6.98
N VAL A 241 -5.32 -0.97 -8.17
CA VAL A 241 -4.62 -1.47 -9.36
C VAL A 241 -3.10 -1.53 -9.14
N LEU A 242 -2.51 -0.52 -8.48
CA LEU A 242 -1.09 -0.53 -8.12
C LEU A 242 -0.74 -1.71 -7.21
N ALA A 243 -1.53 -1.98 -6.17
CA ALA A 243 -1.29 -3.08 -5.25
C ALA A 243 -1.31 -4.44 -5.98
N TYR A 244 -2.28 -4.64 -6.87
CA TYR A 244 -2.38 -5.88 -7.65
C TYR A 244 -1.29 -6.00 -8.73
N ALA A 245 -0.86 -4.88 -9.32
CA ALA A 245 0.26 -4.87 -10.27
C ALA A 245 1.57 -5.29 -9.58
N VAL A 246 1.82 -4.82 -8.37
CA VAL A 246 3.01 -5.18 -7.58
C VAL A 246 2.97 -6.68 -7.22
N ASP A 247 1.83 -7.20 -6.74
CA ASP A 247 1.67 -8.62 -6.45
C ASP A 247 1.91 -9.48 -7.71
N LEU A 248 1.30 -9.12 -8.84
CA LEU A 248 1.50 -9.83 -10.10
C LEU A 248 2.97 -9.87 -10.52
N LEU A 249 3.63 -8.70 -10.50
CA LEU A 249 5.00 -8.59 -11.03
C LEU A 249 6.05 -9.17 -10.07
N MET A 250 5.96 -8.86 -8.78
CA MET A 250 7.00 -9.26 -7.81
C MET A 250 6.76 -10.65 -7.23
N ARG A 251 5.53 -10.97 -6.78
CA ARG A 251 5.25 -12.28 -6.18
C ARG A 251 5.02 -13.35 -7.25
N ARG A 252 4.08 -13.16 -8.18
CA ARG A 252 3.69 -14.22 -9.13
C ARG A 252 4.69 -14.40 -10.28
N GLN A 253 5.31 -13.31 -10.77
CA GLN A 253 6.27 -13.36 -11.86
C GLN A 253 7.73 -13.27 -11.41
N HIS A 254 7.98 -13.10 -10.10
CA HIS A 254 9.31 -13.06 -9.48
C HIS A 254 10.25 -12.01 -10.10
N LEU A 255 9.69 -10.88 -10.60
CA LEU A 255 10.51 -9.81 -11.18
C LEU A 255 11.12 -8.97 -10.05
N PRO A 256 12.43 -8.67 -10.12
CA PRO A 256 13.08 -7.80 -9.15
C PRO A 256 12.60 -6.35 -9.29
N ILE A 257 12.70 -5.58 -8.21
CA ILE A 257 12.20 -4.19 -8.17
C ILE A 257 12.85 -3.30 -9.24
N GLU A 258 14.09 -3.57 -9.62
CA GLU A 258 14.82 -2.85 -10.68
C GLU A 258 14.11 -2.98 -12.04
N ILE A 259 13.48 -4.12 -12.31
CA ILE A 259 12.66 -4.36 -13.52
C ILE A 259 11.26 -3.79 -13.32
N VAL A 260 10.64 -4.06 -12.17
CA VAL A 260 9.28 -3.57 -11.85
C VAL A 260 9.22 -2.04 -11.93
N SER A 261 10.22 -1.33 -11.41
CA SER A 261 10.29 0.12 -11.54
C SER A 261 10.32 0.60 -13.00
N LYS A 262 10.95 -0.17 -13.90
CA LYS A 262 10.99 0.12 -15.35
C LYS A 262 9.72 -0.27 -16.10
N ILE A 263 8.88 -1.09 -15.50
CA ILE A 263 7.53 -1.38 -15.99
C ILE A 263 6.57 -0.26 -15.57
N LEU A 264 6.52 0.03 -14.25
CA LEU A 264 5.58 1.00 -13.69
C LEU A 264 5.90 2.44 -14.10
N ALA A 265 7.19 2.82 -14.06
CA ALA A 265 7.74 4.14 -14.40
C ALA A 265 8.69 4.05 -15.60
N ALA A 266 8.23 3.48 -16.72
CA ALA A 266 9.06 3.23 -17.88
C ALA A 266 9.70 4.52 -18.42
N PRO A 267 11.01 4.52 -18.79
CA PRO A 267 11.69 5.65 -19.39
C PRO A 267 10.99 6.17 -20.65
N LEU A 268 11.16 7.43 -20.98
CA LEU A 268 10.66 8.01 -22.24
C LEU A 268 11.33 7.34 -23.44
N TRP A 269 10.64 7.30 -24.58
CA TRP A 269 11.22 6.76 -25.80
C TRP A 269 12.48 7.49 -26.24
N SER A 270 12.51 8.83 -26.07
CA SER A 270 13.70 9.65 -26.34
C SER A 270 14.89 9.27 -25.49
N GLU A 271 14.69 8.80 -24.25
CA GLU A 271 15.77 8.31 -23.40
C GLU A 271 16.21 6.91 -23.85
N ILE A 272 15.25 6.03 -24.16
CA ILE A 272 15.54 4.66 -24.65
C ILE A 272 16.35 4.73 -25.95
N ASP A 273 16.03 5.63 -26.87
CA ASP A 273 16.71 5.76 -28.16
C ASP A 273 18.18 6.23 -28.04
N THR A 274 18.56 6.80 -26.89
CA THR A 274 19.95 7.20 -26.60
C THR A 274 20.76 6.13 -25.86
N MET A 275 20.13 5.03 -25.43
CA MET A 275 20.78 3.93 -24.69
C MET A 275 21.61 3.05 -25.63
N GLU A 276 22.48 2.22 -25.04
CA GLU A 276 23.20 1.17 -25.79
C GLU A 276 22.22 0.16 -26.44
N PRO A 277 22.53 -0.40 -27.62
CA PRO A 277 21.61 -1.27 -28.39
C PRO A 277 20.98 -2.42 -27.58
N LYS A 278 21.76 -3.06 -26.70
CA LYS A 278 21.25 -4.14 -25.84
C LYS A 278 20.20 -3.62 -24.83
N GLN A 279 20.43 -2.45 -24.26
CA GLN A 279 19.50 -1.80 -23.34
C GLN A 279 18.22 -1.39 -24.09
N GLN A 280 18.36 -0.78 -25.27
CA GLN A 280 17.20 -0.45 -26.12
C GLN A 280 16.32 -1.66 -26.38
N GLN A 281 16.94 -2.80 -26.78
CA GLN A 281 16.21 -4.04 -27.04
C GLN A 281 15.47 -4.53 -25.78
N ALA A 282 16.14 -4.53 -24.62
CA ALA A 282 15.52 -4.93 -23.33
C ALA A 282 14.34 -4.04 -22.96
N PHE A 283 14.49 -2.71 -23.05
CA PHE A 283 13.39 -1.79 -22.72
C PHE A 283 12.23 -1.87 -23.70
N ARG A 284 12.51 -2.09 -25.00
CA ARG A 284 11.46 -2.34 -26.01
C ARG A 284 10.69 -3.61 -25.68
N ALA A 285 11.37 -4.71 -25.32
CA ALA A 285 10.74 -5.95 -24.92
C ALA A 285 9.86 -5.79 -23.66
N ILE A 286 10.37 -5.11 -22.62
CA ILE A 286 9.61 -4.78 -21.41
C ILE A 286 8.35 -3.99 -21.76
N ARG A 287 8.44 -2.98 -22.60
CA ARG A 287 7.30 -2.14 -23.00
C ARG A 287 6.29 -2.88 -23.88
N GLN A 288 6.73 -3.81 -24.71
CA GLN A 288 5.83 -4.67 -25.49
C GLN A 288 5.05 -5.66 -24.61
N THR A 289 5.74 -6.25 -23.62
CA THR A 289 5.14 -7.24 -22.73
C THR A 289 4.25 -6.61 -21.68
N TYR A 290 4.72 -5.53 -21.04
CA TYR A 290 4.09 -4.92 -19.87
C TYR A 290 3.55 -3.49 -20.11
N GLY A 291 3.42 -3.07 -21.36
CA GLY A 291 2.98 -1.71 -21.67
C GLY A 291 1.63 -1.32 -21.06
N SER A 292 0.76 -2.30 -20.86
CA SER A 292 -0.53 -2.11 -20.17
C SER A 292 -0.41 -1.90 -18.65
N LEU A 293 0.76 -2.14 -18.06
CA LEU A 293 1.06 -1.84 -16.64
C LEU A 293 1.89 -0.57 -16.47
N LEU A 294 2.20 0.17 -17.55
CA LEU A 294 2.74 1.51 -17.40
C LEU A 294 1.76 2.38 -16.60
N MET A 295 2.22 2.90 -15.47
CA MET A 295 1.46 3.86 -14.67
C MET A 295 1.64 5.26 -15.24
N ASN A 296 0.64 5.71 -15.98
CA ASN A 296 0.68 7.01 -16.64
C ASN A 296 -0.05 8.05 -15.80
N GLY A 297 0.68 9.07 -15.38
CA GLY A 297 0.21 10.15 -14.52
C GLY A 297 1.24 10.50 -13.44
N PRO A 298 0.99 11.56 -12.66
CA PRO A 298 1.82 11.91 -11.52
C PRO A 298 1.61 10.91 -10.38
N PHE A 299 2.68 10.27 -9.90
CA PHE A 299 2.59 9.42 -8.73
C PHE A 299 3.85 9.40 -7.87
N SER A 300 3.62 9.21 -6.60
CA SER A 300 4.61 8.84 -5.60
C SER A 300 3.99 7.76 -4.74
N ILE A 301 4.64 6.61 -4.60
CA ILE A 301 4.15 5.46 -3.84
C ILE A 301 5.17 5.01 -2.80
N ILE A 302 4.66 4.46 -1.71
CA ILE A 302 5.42 3.57 -0.84
C ILE A 302 4.73 2.21 -0.89
N VAL A 303 5.46 1.22 -1.37
CA VAL A 303 5.08 -0.19 -1.33
C VAL A 303 5.76 -0.81 -0.13
N ALA A 304 5.04 -1.61 0.63
CA ALA A 304 5.63 -2.41 1.69
C ALA A 304 5.15 -3.85 1.59
N HIS A 305 6.01 -4.78 1.97
CA HIS A 305 5.69 -6.16 2.22
C HIS A 305 6.59 -6.70 3.34
N HIS A 306 6.43 -7.96 3.70
CA HIS A 306 7.18 -8.52 4.81
C HIS A 306 8.69 -8.39 4.61
N GLY A 307 9.31 -7.57 5.46
CA GLY A 307 10.76 -7.34 5.47
C GLY A 307 11.27 -6.30 4.45
N GLU A 308 10.41 -5.63 3.68
CA GLU A 308 10.85 -4.67 2.68
C GLU A 308 9.92 -3.45 2.59
N MET A 309 10.50 -2.26 2.39
CA MET A 309 9.81 -1.01 2.10
C MET A 309 10.43 -0.36 0.88
N ILE A 310 9.60 -0.03 -0.12
CA ILE A 310 10.03 0.47 -1.43
C ILE A 310 9.34 1.79 -1.72
N GLY A 311 10.12 2.85 -1.97
CA GLY A 311 9.60 4.13 -2.47
C GLY A 311 9.85 4.26 -3.96
N LEU A 312 8.85 4.72 -4.72
CA LEU A 312 8.97 4.95 -6.17
C LEU A 312 8.14 6.15 -6.59
N THR A 313 8.65 6.93 -7.53
CA THR A 313 7.90 8.03 -8.17
C THR A 313 7.70 7.75 -9.65
N ASP A 314 6.80 8.52 -10.28
CA ASP A 314 6.71 8.54 -11.74
C ASP A 314 8.05 8.93 -12.40
N ARG A 315 8.17 8.58 -13.68
CA ARG A 315 9.44 8.70 -14.45
C ARG A 315 10.03 10.11 -14.54
N ILE A 316 9.23 11.14 -14.35
CA ILE A 316 9.68 12.56 -14.37
C ILE A 316 9.50 13.26 -13.02
N LYS A 317 9.10 12.49 -11.98
CA LYS A 317 8.96 12.95 -10.60
C LYS A 317 8.02 14.15 -10.45
N LEU A 318 6.79 14.02 -10.94
CA LEU A 318 5.75 15.03 -10.78
C LEU A 318 5.21 15.12 -9.35
N ARG A 319 5.25 13.99 -8.60
CA ARG A 319 4.92 13.98 -7.17
C ARG A 319 6.19 13.83 -6.33
N PRO A 320 6.26 14.55 -5.19
CA PRO A 320 7.46 14.52 -4.34
C PRO A 320 7.59 13.20 -3.60
N LEU A 321 8.83 12.74 -3.47
CA LEU A 321 9.25 11.72 -2.53
C LEU A 321 10.65 12.09 -2.04
N VAL A 322 10.84 12.05 -0.73
CA VAL A 322 12.13 12.24 -0.07
C VAL A 322 12.44 11.02 0.79
N ALA A 323 13.71 10.73 0.98
CA ALA A 323 14.18 9.63 1.79
C ALA A 323 15.29 10.08 2.75
N GLY A 324 15.37 9.45 3.91
CA GLY A 324 16.41 9.73 4.89
C GLY A 324 16.70 8.52 5.77
N THR A 325 17.90 8.45 6.33
CA THR A 325 18.26 7.41 7.30
C THR A 325 18.81 8.02 8.59
N LYS A 326 18.55 7.34 9.70
CA LYS A 326 19.17 7.59 11.01
C LYS A 326 19.37 6.28 11.74
N GLY A 327 20.64 5.90 11.95
CA GLY A 327 20.98 4.58 12.50
C GLY A 327 20.34 3.46 11.67
N ASP A 328 19.51 2.66 12.33
CA ASP A 328 18.79 1.53 11.70
C ASP A 328 17.41 1.91 11.14
N ILE A 329 17.07 3.18 11.10
CA ILE A 329 15.76 3.63 10.62
C ILE A 329 15.89 4.22 9.22
N LEU A 330 15.03 3.74 8.29
CA LEU A 330 14.78 4.33 6.98
C LEU A 330 13.44 5.07 7.03
N TYR A 331 13.44 6.29 6.53
CA TYR A 331 12.28 7.16 6.37
C TYR A 331 12.01 7.44 4.90
N MET A 332 10.75 7.50 4.52
CA MET A 332 10.27 8.01 3.22
C MET A 332 9.05 8.90 3.45
N SER A 333 8.95 10.02 2.72
CA SER A 333 7.83 10.94 2.91
C SER A 333 7.57 11.79 1.67
N SER A 334 6.36 12.34 1.57
CA SER A 334 6.06 13.42 0.65
C SER A 334 6.84 14.70 0.96
N GLU A 335 7.15 14.95 2.23
CA GLU A 335 7.84 16.18 2.68
C GLU A 335 8.98 15.90 3.65
N GLU A 336 10.06 16.67 3.53
CA GLU A 336 11.20 16.61 4.44
C GLU A 336 10.81 17.01 5.88
N SER A 337 9.92 17.99 6.02
CA SER A 337 9.45 18.50 7.31
C SER A 337 8.90 17.39 8.21
N ALA A 338 8.17 16.44 7.63
CA ALA A 338 7.62 15.29 8.36
C ALA A 338 8.72 14.36 8.92
N ILE A 339 9.78 14.11 8.14
CA ILE A 339 10.93 13.32 8.60
C ILE A 339 11.68 14.10 9.68
N ARG A 340 11.97 15.39 9.46
CA ARG A 340 12.71 16.23 10.41
C ARG A 340 12.00 16.40 11.75
N LEU A 341 10.67 16.36 11.75
CA LEU A 341 9.90 16.46 12.99
C LEU A 341 10.14 15.27 13.94
N VAL A 342 10.36 14.07 13.41
CA VAL A 342 10.58 12.83 14.19
C VAL A 342 12.06 12.44 14.26
N SER A 343 12.87 12.96 13.35
CA SER A 343 14.31 12.75 13.28
C SER A 343 15.02 14.04 12.85
N PRO A 344 15.26 15.00 13.79
CA PRO A 344 15.85 16.31 13.47
C PRO A 344 17.22 16.22 12.82
N THR A 345 18.01 15.19 13.19
CA THR A 345 19.32 14.90 12.61
C THR A 345 19.26 13.59 11.83
N LEU A 346 19.71 13.62 10.57
CA LEU A 346 19.77 12.45 9.71
C LEU A 346 21.22 12.14 9.36
N ASP A 347 21.54 10.86 9.20
CA ASP A 347 22.86 10.41 8.74
C ASP A 347 22.96 10.59 7.22
N LYS A 348 21.86 10.36 6.50
CA LYS A 348 21.72 10.61 5.08
C LYS A 348 20.33 11.15 4.76
N PHE A 349 20.26 12.07 3.80
CA PHE A 349 19.02 12.60 3.25
C PHE A 349 19.19 12.79 1.75
N TRP A 350 18.17 12.39 0.95
CA TRP A 350 18.22 12.53 -0.50
C TRP A 350 16.84 12.58 -1.14
N TYR A 351 16.84 13.08 -2.36
CA TYR A 351 15.71 13.10 -3.27
C TYR A 351 15.93 12.03 -4.36
N PRO A 352 15.23 10.89 -4.37
CA PRO A 352 15.37 9.89 -5.42
C PRO A 352 15.01 10.50 -6.79
N ARG A 353 15.62 10.00 -7.85
CA ARG A 353 15.28 10.41 -9.22
C ARG A 353 13.95 9.81 -9.64
N GLY A 354 13.34 10.39 -10.71
CA GLY A 354 12.12 9.82 -11.31
C GLY A 354 12.33 8.37 -11.75
N GLY A 355 11.45 7.46 -11.36
CA GLY A 355 11.55 6.03 -11.66
C GLY A 355 12.71 5.28 -10.99
N GLU A 356 13.42 5.92 -10.04
CA GLU A 356 14.48 5.28 -9.24
C GLU A 356 13.88 4.76 -7.93
N PRO A 357 13.93 3.45 -7.65
CA PRO A 357 13.39 2.90 -6.41
C PRO A 357 14.33 3.18 -5.22
N VAL A 358 13.74 3.56 -4.08
CA VAL A 358 14.38 3.55 -2.77
C VAL A 358 13.98 2.28 -2.06
N VAL A 359 14.94 1.46 -1.63
CA VAL A 359 14.65 0.14 -1.05
C VAL A 359 15.26 0.01 0.33
N GLY A 360 14.43 -0.32 1.32
CA GLY A 360 14.83 -0.77 2.65
C GLY A 360 14.50 -2.24 2.85
N LYS A 361 15.46 -3.03 3.33
CA LYS A 361 15.30 -4.47 3.60
C LYS A 361 15.73 -4.80 5.02
N LEU A 362 15.06 -5.79 5.65
CA LEU A 362 15.55 -6.37 6.89
C LEU A 362 16.93 -7.00 6.67
N ARG A 363 17.90 -6.65 7.52
CA ARG A 363 19.29 -7.13 7.40
C ARG A 363 19.46 -8.62 7.66
N ASN A 364 18.57 -9.22 8.44
CA ASN A 364 18.65 -10.62 8.88
C ASN A 364 17.78 -11.61 8.09
N GLN A 365 17.16 -11.19 6.97
CA GLN A 365 16.60 -12.18 6.04
C GLN A 365 17.78 -12.92 5.40
N LYS A 366 17.95 -14.22 5.74
CA LYS A 366 18.89 -15.13 5.06
C LYS A 366 18.72 -14.89 3.56
N LYS A 367 19.82 -14.54 2.87
CA LYS A 367 19.85 -14.51 1.41
C LYS A 367 19.26 -15.83 0.92
N ILE A 368 18.13 -15.79 0.24
CA ILE A 368 17.72 -16.87 -0.62
C ILE A 368 18.77 -16.86 -1.72
N GLU A 369 19.72 -17.79 -1.63
CA GLU A 369 20.68 -18.04 -2.72
C GLU A 369 19.86 -18.45 -3.93
N ILE A 370 19.78 -17.53 -4.89
CA ILE A 370 19.34 -17.86 -6.24
C ILE A 370 20.40 -18.81 -6.77
N LEU A 371 20.07 -20.11 -6.82
CA LEU A 371 20.87 -21.11 -7.52
C LEU A 371 20.92 -20.66 -8.99
N THR A 372 22.01 -20.01 -9.37
CA THR A 372 22.42 -19.86 -10.77
C THR A 372 22.59 -21.26 -11.34
N PRO A 373 21.95 -21.61 -12.48
CA PRO A 373 22.27 -22.87 -13.14
C PRO A 373 23.75 -22.91 -13.42
N ALA A 374 24.42 -23.96 -12.97
CA ALA A 374 25.82 -24.21 -13.26
C ALA A 374 26.02 -24.15 -14.79
N GLY A 375 26.95 -23.33 -15.22
CA GLY A 375 27.38 -23.25 -16.62
C GLY A 375 27.77 -24.63 -17.09
N GLY A 376 27.12 -25.06 -18.17
CA GLY A 376 27.65 -26.12 -19.02
C GLY A 376 28.79 -25.53 -19.84
N GLU A 377 29.90 -26.22 -19.85
CA GLU A 377 31.04 -26.03 -20.73
C GLU A 377 30.69 -26.10 -22.22
#